data_35bd6bda4beb90548f720c9c39357283
#
_entry.id   35bd6bda4beb90548f720c9c39357283
#
_cell.length_a   1.000
_cell.length_b   1.000
_cell.length_c   1.000
_cell.angle_alpha   90.00
_cell.angle_beta   90.00
_cell.angle_gamma   90.00
#
_symmetry.space_group_name_H-M   'P 1'
#
loop_
_entity.id
_entity.type
_entity.pdbx_description
1 polymer ?
#
loop_
_entity_poly.entity_id
_entity_poly.type
_entity_poly.pdbx_seq_one_letter_code
_entity_poly.pdbx_strand_id
1 'polypeptide(L)'
;MLKQYLYDDLVFLDKEYKDYEDLLSDIMNTLVSKHYVEREFEGALLEREKEFPTGLQLDGYAVAIPHGGSQYVLKDFISLVTLKNPIRMNRMDNPEEALEVDILFMIGFSKSETHLQCLKQLMGLIQDPKVIEDLKKGTSITSVL
;
A
#
# COMPACT_ATOMS: atom_id res chain seq x y z
N MET A 1 17.06 4.26 0.75
CA MET A 1 16.00 5.29 0.75
C MET A 1 14.66 4.77 1.26
N LEU A 2 14.18 3.63 0.78
CA LEU A 2 12.90 3.08 1.27
C LEU A 2 12.90 2.79 2.77
N LYS A 3 14.02 2.31 3.32
CA LYS A 3 14.11 1.93 4.73
C LYS A 3 13.71 3.05 5.70
N GLN A 4 13.98 4.29 5.36
CA GLN A 4 13.68 5.42 6.25
C GLN A 4 12.18 5.69 6.40
N TYR A 5 11.34 5.13 5.51
CA TYR A 5 9.89 5.31 5.54
C TYR A 5 9.15 4.04 5.99
N LEU A 6 9.89 2.98 6.30
CA LEU A 6 9.32 1.70 6.74
C LEU A 6 9.39 1.62 8.27
N TYR A 7 8.23 1.56 8.89
CA TYR A 7 8.11 1.50 10.35
C TYR A 7 7.43 0.19 10.75
N ASP A 8 7.98 -0.48 11.77
CA ASP A 8 7.46 -1.77 12.22
C ASP A 8 5.99 -1.69 12.65
N ASP A 9 5.57 -0.56 13.20
CA ASP A 9 4.19 -0.35 13.64
C ASP A 9 3.22 -0.14 12.48
N LEU A 10 3.70 -0.07 11.25
CA LEU A 10 2.88 0.06 10.04
C LEU A 10 2.97 -1.17 9.14
N VAL A 11 3.35 -2.31 9.71
CA VAL A 11 3.36 -3.61 9.02
C VAL A 11 2.21 -4.44 9.59
N PHE A 12 1.26 -4.80 8.73
CA PHE A 12 0.04 -5.53 9.10
C PHE A 12 0.00 -6.85 8.32
N LEU A 13 0.30 -7.96 9.01
CA LEU A 13 0.45 -9.26 8.36
C LEU A 13 -0.76 -10.16 8.61
N ASP A 14 -1.11 -10.95 7.58
CA ASP A 14 -2.16 -11.97 7.63
C ASP A 14 -3.51 -11.44 8.13
N LYS A 15 -3.87 -10.26 7.64
CA LYS A 15 -5.14 -9.63 7.98
C LYS A 15 -6.27 -10.16 7.12
N GLU A 16 -7.50 -10.01 7.59
CA GLU A 16 -8.70 -10.38 6.85
C GLU A 16 -9.62 -9.16 6.76
N TYR A 17 -10.00 -8.81 5.54
CA TYR A 17 -10.93 -7.71 5.28
C TYR A 17 -11.91 -8.12 4.19
N LYS A 18 -13.11 -7.56 4.26
CA LYS A 18 -14.16 -7.80 3.29
C LYS A 18 -13.81 -7.17 1.92
N ASP A 19 -13.27 -5.96 1.95
CA ASP A 19 -12.93 -5.18 0.76
C ASP A 19 -11.91 -4.10 1.12
N TYR A 20 -11.54 -3.29 0.13
CA TYR A 20 -10.56 -2.21 0.32
C TYR A 20 -11.05 -1.16 1.33
N GLU A 21 -12.34 -0.82 1.30
CA GLU A 21 -12.90 0.17 2.24
C GLU A 21 -12.79 -0.32 3.68
N ASP A 22 -13.06 -1.59 3.91
CA ASP A 22 -12.91 -2.23 5.23
C ASP A 22 -11.45 -2.19 5.70
N LEU A 23 -10.52 -2.51 4.80
CA LEU A 23 -9.08 -2.44 5.06
C LEU A 23 -8.67 -1.02 5.46
N LEU A 24 -9.08 -0.03 4.69
CA LEU A 24 -8.75 1.37 4.96
C LEU A 24 -9.26 1.81 6.33
N SER A 25 -10.49 1.46 6.67
CA SER A 25 -11.11 1.84 7.94
C SER A 25 -10.28 1.35 9.12
N ASP A 26 -9.80 0.12 9.07
CA ASP A 26 -8.99 -0.45 10.15
C ASP A 26 -7.58 0.18 10.21
N ILE A 27 -6.88 0.22 9.09
CA ILE A 27 -5.51 0.73 9.07
C ILE A 27 -5.47 2.22 9.41
N MET A 28 -6.49 2.97 9.02
CA MET A 28 -6.57 4.39 9.29
C MET A 28 -6.59 4.69 10.78
N ASN A 29 -7.15 3.79 11.59
CA ASN A 29 -7.13 3.96 13.04
C ASN A 29 -5.70 4.08 13.59
N THR A 30 -4.80 3.24 13.09
CA THR A 30 -3.38 3.27 13.47
C THR A 30 -2.70 4.52 12.93
N LEU A 31 -2.91 4.82 11.65
CA LEU A 31 -2.25 5.95 11.00
C LEU A 31 -2.61 7.28 11.66
N VAL A 32 -3.89 7.45 12.02
CA VAL A 32 -4.36 8.68 12.66
C VAL A 32 -3.88 8.75 14.11
N SER A 33 -4.03 7.66 14.89
CA SER A 33 -3.66 7.66 16.31
C SER A 33 -2.15 7.86 16.52
N LYS A 34 -1.33 7.45 15.56
CA LYS A 34 0.12 7.62 15.62
C LYS A 34 0.61 8.88 14.90
N HIS A 35 -0.30 9.72 14.46
CA HIS A 35 -0.01 11.02 13.84
C HIS A 35 0.77 10.96 12.53
N TYR A 36 0.56 9.90 11.74
CA TYR A 36 1.12 9.83 10.40
C TYR A 36 0.29 10.63 9.41
N VAL A 37 -1.03 10.65 9.61
CA VAL A 37 -1.97 11.34 8.70
C VAL A 37 -3.08 12.00 9.50
N GLU A 38 -3.74 12.96 8.86
CA GLU A 38 -5.01 13.50 9.33
C GLU A 38 -6.14 12.55 8.91
N ARG A 39 -7.27 12.58 9.61
CA ARG A 39 -8.39 11.67 9.37
C ARG A 39 -8.95 11.77 7.95
N GLU A 40 -8.86 12.94 7.34
CA GLU A 40 -9.32 13.18 5.97
C GLU A 40 -8.55 12.36 4.93
N PHE A 41 -7.40 11.83 5.30
CA PHE A 41 -6.60 10.97 4.42
C PHE A 41 -7.38 9.74 3.97
N GLU A 42 -8.20 9.16 4.84
CA GLU A 42 -9.01 7.99 4.53
C GLU A 42 -9.93 8.24 3.32
N GLY A 43 -10.71 9.31 3.38
CA GLY A 43 -11.60 9.67 2.28
C GLY A 43 -10.86 10.02 1.01
N ALA A 44 -9.72 10.71 1.13
CA ALA A 44 -8.90 11.08 -0.02
C ALA A 44 -8.35 9.84 -0.73
N LEU A 45 -7.85 8.86 0.03
CA LEU A 45 -7.36 7.60 -0.55
C LEU A 45 -8.48 6.81 -1.21
N LEU A 46 -9.65 6.75 -0.58
CA LEU A 46 -10.78 6.00 -1.12
C LEU A 46 -11.23 6.60 -2.45
N GLU A 47 -11.38 7.92 -2.53
CA GLU A 47 -11.77 8.62 -3.75
C GLU A 47 -10.69 8.49 -4.83
N ARG A 48 -9.43 8.59 -4.46
CA ARG A 48 -8.31 8.47 -5.39
C ARG A 48 -8.30 7.09 -6.04
N GLU A 49 -8.53 6.03 -5.24
CA GLU A 49 -8.53 4.65 -5.74
C GLU A 49 -9.66 4.41 -6.74
N LYS A 50 -10.83 5.02 -6.52
CA LYS A 50 -11.96 4.92 -7.45
C LYS A 50 -11.66 5.57 -8.79
N GLU A 51 -10.99 6.71 -8.77
CA GLU A 51 -10.69 7.48 -9.97
C GLU A 51 -9.42 6.98 -10.68
N PHE A 52 -8.39 6.64 -9.89
CA PHE A 52 -7.10 6.17 -10.40
C PHE A 52 -6.69 4.91 -9.65
N PRO A 53 -7.18 3.73 -10.07
CA PRO A 53 -6.85 2.47 -9.40
C PRO A 53 -5.36 2.17 -9.37
N THR A 54 -4.92 1.45 -8.35
CA THR A 54 -3.51 1.16 -8.13
C THR A 54 -3.15 -0.32 -8.16
N GLY A 55 -4.06 -1.17 -8.64
CA GLY A 55 -3.78 -2.59 -8.78
C GLY A 55 -2.83 -2.88 -9.92
N LEU A 56 -1.82 -3.70 -9.64
CA LEU A 56 -0.80 -4.07 -10.61
C LEU A 56 -0.82 -5.57 -10.83
N GLN A 57 -1.05 -6.00 -12.08
CA GLN A 57 -0.94 -7.40 -12.45
C GLN A 57 0.50 -7.67 -12.90
N LEU A 58 1.17 -8.52 -12.16
CA LEU A 58 2.51 -8.97 -12.51
C LEU A 58 2.44 -10.42 -12.99
N ASP A 59 3.59 -11.03 -13.28
CA ASP A 59 3.61 -12.38 -13.80
C ASP A 59 3.30 -13.38 -12.68
N GLY A 60 2.04 -13.84 -12.65
CA GLY A 60 1.58 -14.83 -11.68
C GLY A 60 1.13 -14.30 -10.33
N TYR A 61 1.13 -12.96 -10.12
CA TYR A 61 0.68 -12.36 -8.85
C TYR A 61 0.23 -10.92 -9.06
N ALA A 62 -0.49 -10.37 -8.09
CA ALA A 62 -0.98 -9.00 -8.13
C ALA A 62 -0.64 -8.26 -6.84
N VAL A 63 -0.36 -6.97 -6.97
CA VAL A 63 0.00 -6.09 -5.85
C VAL A 63 -0.77 -4.78 -6.01
N ALA A 64 -1.16 -4.13 -4.92
CA ALA A 64 -1.72 -2.79 -5.01
C ALA A 64 -0.81 -1.79 -4.29
N ILE A 65 -0.79 -0.56 -4.79
CA ILE A 65 0.02 0.53 -4.23
C ILE A 65 -0.84 1.77 -3.97
N PRO A 66 -1.81 1.70 -3.04
CA PRO A 66 -2.67 2.84 -2.77
C PRO A 66 -1.86 4.07 -2.36
N HIS A 67 -2.16 5.21 -2.97
CA HIS A 67 -1.47 6.47 -2.69
C HIS A 67 -2.34 7.66 -3.08
N GLY A 68 -2.04 8.81 -2.52
CA GLY A 68 -2.78 10.04 -2.75
C GLY A 68 -2.87 10.86 -1.47
N GLY A 69 -3.73 11.88 -1.45
CA GLY A 69 -4.02 12.65 -0.26
C GLY A 69 -2.80 13.30 0.41
N SER A 70 -1.81 13.73 -0.37
CA SER A 70 -0.54 14.26 0.16
C SER A 70 -0.74 15.42 1.13
N GLN A 71 -1.78 16.23 0.95
CA GLN A 71 -2.06 17.37 1.83
C GLN A 71 -2.44 16.95 3.25
N TYR A 72 -2.81 15.66 3.45
CA TYR A 72 -3.20 15.14 4.76
C TYR A 72 -2.11 14.29 5.41
N VAL A 73 -0.93 14.18 4.79
CA VAL A 73 0.19 13.40 5.33
C VAL A 73 1.01 14.29 6.28
N LEU A 74 1.12 13.85 7.53
CA LEU A 74 1.89 14.54 8.55
C LEU A 74 3.32 14.02 8.65
N LYS A 75 3.51 12.73 8.42
CA LYS A 75 4.81 12.07 8.44
C LYS A 75 4.86 11.04 7.32
N ASP A 76 5.85 11.14 6.46
CA ASP A 76 5.98 10.25 5.31
C ASP A 76 6.16 8.79 5.73
N PHE A 77 5.50 7.86 5.05
CA PHE A 77 5.52 6.45 5.42
C PHE A 77 5.20 5.54 4.24
N ILE A 78 5.59 4.28 4.39
CA ILE A 78 5.14 3.17 3.54
C ILE A 78 4.61 2.10 4.50
N SER A 79 3.37 1.68 4.31
CA SER A 79 2.73 0.63 5.10
C SER A 79 2.59 -0.64 4.27
N LEU A 80 3.00 -1.78 4.83
CA LEU A 80 2.83 -3.08 4.21
C LEU A 80 1.64 -3.79 4.82
N VAL A 81 0.75 -4.30 3.96
CA VAL A 81 -0.40 -5.09 4.39
C VAL A 81 -0.40 -6.41 3.61
N THR A 82 -0.42 -7.53 4.31
CA THR A 82 -0.65 -8.83 3.69
C THR A 82 -1.97 -9.42 4.18
N LEU A 83 -2.66 -10.16 3.29
CA LEU A 83 -4.02 -10.64 3.54
C LEU A 83 -4.06 -12.17 3.46
N LYS A 84 -4.84 -12.78 4.34
CA LYS A 84 -5.13 -14.22 4.28
C LYS A 84 -5.97 -14.56 3.07
N ASN A 85 -6.94 -13.70 2.76
CA ASN A 85 -7.82 -13.84 1.61
C ASN A 85 -7.71 -12.58 0.77
N PRO A 86 -7.61 -12.71 -0.55
CA PRO A 86 -7.47 -11.52 -1.40
C PRO A 86 -8.72 -10.65 -1.38
N ILE A 87 -8.53 -9.39 -1.66
CA ILE A 87 -9.63 -8.44 -1.87
C ILE A 87 -9.64 -8.01 -3.33
N ARG A 88 -10.80 -7.59 -3.80
CA ARG A 88 -10.96 -7.13 -5.17
C ARG A 88 -10.54 -5.67 -5.28
N MET A 89 -9.64 -5.39 -6.22
CA MET A 89 -9.23 -4.03 -6.58
C MET A 89 -9.16 -3.92 -8.09
N ASN A 90 -9.07 -2.70 -8.63
CA ASN A 90 -9.05 -2.52 -10.08
C ASN A 90 -7.62 -2.23 -10.57
N ARG A 91 -7.39 -2.54 -11.85
CA ARG A 91 -6.07 -2.39 -12.47
C ARG A 91 -5.75 -0.94 -12.77
N MET A 92 -4.49 -0.58 -12.55
CA MET A 92 -3.98 0.74 -12.92
C MET A 92 -3.99 0.95 -14.44
N ASP A 93 -3.63 -0.08 -15.20
CA ASP A 93 -3.52 0.00 -16.66
C ASP A 93 -4.85 -0.23 -17.38
N ASN A 94 -5.87 -0.70 -16.67
CA ASN A 94 -7.21 -0.87 -17.20
C ASN A 94 -8.22 -0.77 -16.04
N PRO A 95 -8.67 0.45 -15.71
CA PRO A 95 -9.48 0.69 -14.50
C PRO A 95 -10.79 -0.07 -14.42
N GLU A 96 -11.28 -0.62 -15.53
CA GLU A 96 -12.52 -1.40 -15.57
C GLU A 96 -12.29 -2.88 -15.23
N GLU A 97 -11.03 -3.33 -15.22
CA GLU A 97 -10.68 -4.71 -14.93
C GLU A 97 -10.30 -4.91 -13.48
N ALA A 98 -10.86 -5.93 -12.84
CA ALA A 98 -10.60 -6.24 -11.44
C ALA A 98 -9.46 -7.24 -11.27
N LEU A 99 -8.77 -7.14 -10.14
CA LEU A 99 -7.73 -8.06 -9.70
C LEU A 99 -8.05 -8.57 -8.30
N GLU A 100 -7.54 -9.75 -7.99
CA GLU A 100 -7.51 -10.29 -6.63
C GLU A 100 -6.15 -9.96 -6.03
N VAL A 101 -6.14 -9.12 -4.97
CA VAL A 101 -4.91 -8.59 -4.37
C VAL A 101 -4.80 -9.07 -2.93
N ASP A 102 -3.65 -9.65 -2.56
CA ASP A 102 -3.40 -10.10 -1.19
C ASP A 102 -2.16 -9.47 -0.54
N ILE A 103 -1.56 -8.52 -1.23
CA ILE A 103 -0.47 -7.71 -0.66
C ILE A 103 -0.57 -6.28 -1.19
N LEU A 104 -0.47 -5.31 -0.27
CA LEU A 104 -0.58 -3.89 -0.59
C LEU A 104 0.55 -3.10 0.06
N PHE A 105 1.03 -2.10 -0.66
CA PHE A 105 1.96 -1.11 -0.12
C PHE A 105 1.25 0.24 -0.15
N MET A 106 0.79 0.70 1.00
CA MET A 106 0.12 2.00 1.12
C MET A 106 1.18 3.07 1.30
N ILE A 107 1.14 4.10 0.47
CA ILE A 107 2.17 5.13 0.40
C ILE A 107 1.60 6.47 0.81
N GLY A 108 2.22 7.12 1.80
CA GLY A 108 1.87 8.48 2.21
C GLY A 108 3.09 9.38 2.17
N PHE A 109 3.12 10.32 1.23
CA PHE A 109 4.20 11.29 1.11
C PHE A 109 3.62 12.69 0.93
N SER A 110 4.17 13.64 1.70
CA SER A 110 3.74 15.03 1.64
C SER A 110 4.30 15.78 0.43
N LYS A 111 5.41 15.29 -0.13
CA LYS A 111 6.08 15.94 -1.27
C LYS A 111 6.10 15.02 -2.48
N SER A 112 5.72 15.55 -3.63
CA SER A 112 5.63 14.78 -4.88
C SER A 112 6.98 14.25 -5.36
N GLU A 113 8.05 14.98 -5.14
CA GLU A 113 9.39 14.57 -5.56
C GLU A 113 9.87 13.32 -4.81
N THR A 114 9.71 13.31 -3.48
CA THR A 114 10.02 12.15 -2.65
C THR A 114 9.15 10.97 -3.02
N HIS A 115 7.87 11.22 -3.26
CA HIS A 115 6.92 10.20 -3.69
C HIS A 115 7.41 9.51 -4.96
N LEU A 116 7.80 10.28 -5.98
CA LEU A 116 8.22 9.72 -7.26
C LEU A 116 9.45 8.82 -7.13
N GLN A 117 10.45 9.25 -6.37
CA GLN A 117 11.67 8.47 -6.16
C GLN A 117 11.38 7.17 -5.42
N CYS A 118 10.59 7.23 -4.35
CA CYS A 118 10.21 6.04 -3.58
C CYS A 118 9.35 5.09 -4.40
N LEU A 119 8.45 5.62 -5.22
CA LEU A 119 7.62 4.80 -6.08
C LEU A 119 8.47 4.00 -7.07
N LYS A 120 9.50 4.61 -7.67
CA LYS A 120 10.41 3.90 -8.57
C LYS A 120 11.13 2.74 -7.88
N GLN A 121 11.64 2.98 -6.67
CA GLN A 121 12.31 1.95 -5.89
C GLN A 121 11.36 0.83 -5.50
N LEU A 122 10.16 1.19 -5.07
CA LEU A 122 9.14 0.22 -4.69
C LEU A 122 8.72 -0.63 -5.88
N MET A 123 8.57 -0.02 -7.06
CA MET A 123 8.22 -0.75 -8.28
C MET A 123 9.29 -1.78 -8.65
N GLY A 124 10.56 -1.46 -8.44
CA GLY A 124 11.64 -2.42 -8.64
C GLY A 124 11.54 -3.60 -7.68
N LEU A 125 11.23 -3.33 -6.43
CA LEU A 125 11.06 -4.36 -5.40
C LEU A 125 9.87 -5.27 -5.70
N ILE A 126 8.76 -4.70 -6.11
CA ILE A 126 7.50 -5.41 -6.40
C ILE A 126 7.66 -6.38 -7.56
N GLN A 127 8.53 -6.09 -8.51
CA GLN A 127 8.72 -6.93 -9.70
C GLN A 127 9.50 -8.21 -9.41
N ASP A 128 10.06 -8.36 -8.23
CA ASP A 128 10.75 -9.59 -7.83
C ASP A 128 9.75 -10.52 -7.12
N PRO A 129 9.30 -11.62 -7.78
CA PRO A 129 8.30 -12.50 -7.20
C PRO A 129 8.77 -13.18 -5.91
N LYS A 130 10.09 -13.41 -5.77
CA LYS A 130 10.63 -14.02 -4.54
C LYS A 130 10.50 -13.06 -3.36
N VAL A 131 10.75 -11.78 -3.57
CA VAL A 131 10.58 -10.77 -2.52
C VAL A 131 9.11 -10.73 -2.04
N ILE A 132 8.18 -10.71 -2.98
CA ILE A 132 6.76 -10.68 -2.63
C ILE A 132 6.35 -11.96 -1.89
N GLU A 133 6.82 -13.12 -2.33
CA GLU A 133 6.54 -14.37 -1.65
C GLU A 133 7.11 -14.37 -0.22
N ASP A 134 8.33 -13.91 -0.04
CA ASP A 134 8.96 -13.83 1.29
C ASP A 134 8.19 -12.89 2.21
N LEU A 135 7.74 -11.75 1.71
CA LEU A 135 6.95 -10.80 2.50
C LEU A 135 5.62 -11.39 2.93
N LYS A 136 4.95 -12.16 2.06
CA LYS A 136 3.71 -12.84 2.39
C LYS A 136 3.91 -13.91 3.47
N LYS A 137 5.10 -14.49 3.56
CA LYS A 137 5.45 -15.47 4.58
C LYS A 137 5.86 -14.85 5.91
N GLY A 138 5.93 -13.51 5.97
CA GLY A 138 6.27 -12.80 7.19
C GLY A 138 7.72 -12.37 7.32
N THR A 139 8.53 -12.54 6.27
CA THR A 139 9.90 -12.03 6.25
C THR A 139 9.88 -10.50 6.41
N SER A 140 10.79 -9.97 7.22
CA SER A 140 10.87 -8.53 7.44
C SER A 140 11.17 -7.79 6.15
N ILE A 141 10.39 -6.76 5.83
CA ILE A 141 10.60 -5.95 4.62
C ILE A 141 12.00 -5.31 4.61
N THR A 142 12.53 -4.93 5.76
CA THR A 142 13.87 -4.32 5.82
C THR A 142 14.98 -5.31 5.48
N SER A 143 14.74 -6.62 5.62
CA SER A 143 15.74 -7.63 5.30
C SER A 143 15.85 -7.93 3.82
N VAL A 144 14.87 -7.53 3.02
CA VAL A 144 14.88 -7.75 1.56
C VAL A 144 15.31 -6.51 0.76
N LEU A 145 15.63 -5.43 1.46
CA LEU A 145 16.09 -4.18 0.84
C LEU A 145 17.59 -4.11 0.70
#